data_d80b29e12409a8a3c91af68c944d9080
#
_entry.id   d80b29e12409a8a3c91af68c944d9080
#
_cell.length_a   1.000
_cell.length_b   1.000
_cell.length_c   1.000
_cell.angle_alpha   90.00
_cell.angle_beta   90.00
_cell.angle_gamma   90.00
#
_symmetry.space_group_name_H-M   'P 1'
#
loop_
_entity.id
_entity.type
_entity.pdbx_description
1 polymer ?
#
loop_
_entity_poly.entity_id
_entity_poly.type
_entity_poly.pdbx_seq_one_letter_code
_entity_poly.pdbx_strand_id
1 'polypeptide(L)'
;NETINNNFYVITINLVKKDGLSKGYIVVSEIANDILIAVEERKNFILRTVFSVVLVILIFSVFLNKYILKPIRSLVLYTRAIKEKDVKIDKHEKYFLRKDEVGQLSRSLNEMTEDLYKRINVAETFSSDLAHEIRNPLTSLKGASEVLENTSDNVKRKKLIRVISHDVERIERLITDYSQMLKDEASLSRAKMIKINLSDVIESVVEDFNSDLLNSNKNIKIYINNSSLNGSKLNILGVESKLEQIMANLLDNAISFSPSNSKITVTSDIKKEKAQLVIEDEGPGFNEKNIDKVFNRFYINRPEKFGEHSGLGLNIVKNIIELHGGSIIASNQPEVKKGAKIEVLLPLYK
;
A
#
# COMPACT_ATOMS: atom_id res chain seq x y z
N ASN A 1 -42.10 -6.22 -71.14
CA ASN A 1 -41.81 -7.62 -70.72
C ASN A 1 -43.14 -8.31 -70.49
N GLU A 2 -43.61 -9.12 -71.50
CA GLU A 2 -44.83 -9.94 -71.37
C GLU A 2 -44.45 -11.43 -71.18
N THR A 3 -45.07 -12.09 -70.24
CA THR A 3 -44.98 -13.55 -70.13
C THR A 3 -46.10 -14.18 -70.90
N ILE A 4 -45.79 -14.85 -72.01
CA ILE A 4 -46.73 -15.64 -72.78
C ILE A 4 -46.41 -17.09 -72.51
N ASN A 5 -47.39 -17.88 -72.13
CA ASN A 5 -47.23 -19.32 -71.79
C ASN A 5 -46.10 -19.59 -70.81
N ASN A 6 -45.96 -18.80 -69.75
CA ASN A 6 -44.92 -18.95 -68.69
C ASN A 6 -43.45 -18.75 -69.14
N ASN A 7 -43.22 -18.30 -70.36
CA ASN A 7 -41.89 -17.97 -70.88
C ASN A 7 -41.66 -16.47 -70.94
N PHE A 8 -40.39 -16.09 -70.58
CA PHE A 8 -39.92 -14.73 -70.69
C PHE A 8 -39.28 -14.49 -72.07
N TYR A 9 -39.83 -13.50 -72.80
CA TYR A 9 -39.37 -13.14 -74.15
C TYR A 9 -38.65 -11.78 -74.12
N VAL A 10 -37.52 -11.73 -74.78
CA VAL A 10 -36.87 -10.46 -75.13
C VAL A 10 -37.28 -10.16 -76.60
N ILE A 11 -37.97 -9.06 -76.83
CA ILE A 11 -38.40 -8.65 -78.12
C ILE A 11 -37.61 -7.44 -78.56
N THR A 12 -36.93 -7.56 -79.70
CA THR A 12 -36.20 -6.45 -80.33
C THR A 12 -36.97 -6.07 -81.66
N ILE A 13 -37.33 -4.82 -81.78
CA ILE A 13 -38.07 -4.27 -82.95
C ILE A 13 -37.09 -3.37 -83.68
N ASN A 14 -36.77 -3.72 -84.92
CA ASN A 14 -35.89 -2.92 -85.79
C ASN A 14 -36.75 -2.36 -87.03
N LEU A 15 -36.64 -1.07 -87.25
CA LEU A 15 -37.29 -0.40 -88.37
C LEU A 15 -36.49 -0.63 -89.68
N VAL A 16 -37.12 -1.23 -90.70
CA VAL A 16 -36.51 -1.44 -91.99
C VAL A 16 -36.83 -0.24 -92.90
N LYS A 17 -35.82 0.45 -93.36
CA LYS A 17 -35.89 1.55 -94.29
C LYS A 17 -35.26 1.13 -95.63
N LYS A 18 -35.92 1.46 -96.71
CA LYS A 18 -35.43 1.35 -98.13
C LYS A 18 -35.66 2.67 -98.85
N ASP A 19 -34.63 3.24 -99.41
CA ASP A 19 -34.65 4.51 -100.10
C ASP A 19 -35.21 5.69 -99.25
N GLY A 20 -34.88 5.69 -97.92
CA GLY A 20 -35.35 6.75 -97.01
C GLY A 20 -36.79 6.55 -96.50
N LEU A 21 -37.56 5.63 -97.03
CA LEU A 21 -38.91 5.32 -96.65
C LEU A 21 -39.00 4.11 -95.71
N SER A 22 -39.80 4.21 -94.64
CA SER A 22 -40.12 3.11 -93.79
C SER A 22 -40.89 2.02 -94.49
N LYS A 23 -40.41 0.82 -94.60
CA LYS A 23 -41.04 -0.32 -95.30
C LYS A 23 -41.71 -1.29 -94.36
N GLY A 24 -41.30 -1.32 -93.03
CA GLY A 24 -41.87 -2.22 -92.06
C GLY A 24 -40.98 -2.37 -90.86
N TYR A 25 -41.30 -3.31 -89.99
CA TYR A 25 -40.51 -3.65 -88.76
C TYR A 25 -40.17 -5.11 -88.83
N ILE A 26 -38.95 -5.42 -88.39
CA ILE A 26 -38.53 -6.78 -88.08
C ILE A 26 -38.62 -6.96 -86.58
N VAL A 27 -39.45 -7.88 -86.13
CA VAL A 27 -39.55 -8.25 -84.71
C VAL A 27 -38.84 -9.56 -84.52
N VAL A 28 -37.81 -9.54 -83.67
CA VAL A 28 -37.11 -10.71 -83.28
C VAL A 28 -37.49 -10.97 -81.81
N SER A 29 -38.02 -12.14 -81.53
CA SER A 29 -38.32 -12.59 -80.14
C SER A 29 -37.48 -13.79 -79.83
N GLU A 30 -36.83 -13.76 -78.64
CA GLU A 30 -36.00 -14.82 -78.15
C GLU A 30 -36.52 -15.19 -76.75
N ILE A 31 -36.54 -16.50 -76.44
CA ILE A 31 -36.90 -17.02 -75.12
C ILE A 31 -35.71 -16.80 -74.24
N ALA A 32 -35.85 -16.01 -73.15
CA ALA A 32 -34.79 -15.62 -72.24
C ALA A 32 -35.04 -16.09 -70.80
N ASN A 33 -35.58 -17.30 -70.65
CA ASN A 33 -35.86 -17.91 -69.35
C ASN A 33 -34.59 -18.00 -68.49
N ASP A 34 -33.42 -18.18 -69.05
CA ASP A 34 -32.14 -18.24 -68.38
C ASP A 34 -31.83 -16.97 -67.60
N ILE A 35 -32.30 -15.80 -68.09
CA ILE A 35 -32.17 -14.51 -67.40
C ILE A 35 -33.03 -14.50 -66.12
N LEU A 36 -34.25 -15.01 -66.17
CA LEU A 36 -35.12 -15.13 -65.00
C LEU A 36 -34.52 -16.04 -63.92
N ILE A 37 -34.04 -17.20 -64.33
CA ILE A 37 -33.37 -18.16 -63.44
C ILE A 37 -32.16 -17.51 -62.81
N ALA A 38 -31.30 -16.84 -63.58
CA ALA A 38 -30.12 -16.16 -63.09
C ALA A 38 -30.45 -15.00 -62.10
N VAL A 39 -31.52 -14.26 -62.35
CA VAL A 39 -32.00 -13.17 -61.46
C VAL A 39 -32.53 -13.77 -60.15
N GLU A 40 -33.27 -14.88 -60.20
CA GLU A 40 -33.80 -15.51 -59.00
C GLU A 40 -32.69 -16.19 -58.15
N GLU A 41 -31.76 -16.88 -58.78
CA GLU A 41 -30.56 -17.38 -58.10
C GLU A 41 -29.78 -16.28 -57.44
N ARG A 42 -29.53 -15.16 -58.12
CA ARG A 42 -28.81 -14.01 -57.56
C ARG A 42 -29.58 -13.37 -56.39
N LYS A 43 -30.91 -13.23 -56.49
CA LYS A 43 -31.74 -12.77 -55.39
C LYS A 43 -31.65 -13.67 -54.18
N ASN A 44 -31.75 -15.00 -54.37
CA ASN A 44 -31.65 -15.96 -53.30
C ASN A 44 -30.25 -15.97 -52.69
N PHE A 45 -29.20 -15.83 -53.50
CA PHE A 45 -27.84 -15.69 -53.01
C PHE A 45 -27.67 -14.44 -52.14
N ILE A 46 -28.17 -13.27 -52.59
CA ILE A 46 -28.13 -12.02 -51.81
C ILE A 46 -28.89 -12.18 -50.49
N LEU A 47 -30.08 -12.75 -50.51
CA LEU A 47 -30.87 -12.97 -49.28
C LEU A 47 -30.15 -13.88 -48.28
N ARG A 48 -29.55 -14.98 -48.75
CA ARG A 48 -28.76 -15.89 -47.88
C ARG A 48 -27.56 -15.18 -47.30
N THR A 49 -26.86 -14.39 -48.12
CA THR A 49 -25.66 -13.63 -47.66
C THR A 49 -26.05 -12.59 -46.62
N VAL A 50 -27.08 -11.80 -46.84
CA VAL A 50 -27.58 -10.81 -45.89
C VAL A 50 -27.99 -11.49 -44.58
N PHE A 51 -28.76 -12.59 -44.66
CA PHE A 51 -29.18 -13.33 -43.48
C PHE A 51 -27.98 -13.85 -42.71
N SER A 52 -26.99 -14.42 -43.39
CA SER A 52 -25.74 -14.93 -42.71
C SER A 52 -24.98 -13.81 -42.02
N VAL A 53 -24.85 -12.63 -42.64
CA VAL A 53 -24.16 -11.47 -42.04
C VAL A 53 -24.95 -10.96 -40.83
N VAL A 54 -26.25 -10.84 -40.90
CA VAL A 54 -27.10 -10.43 -39.77
C VAL A 54 -26.96 -11.42 -38.61
N LEU A 55 -26.96 -12.72 -38.90
CA LEU A 55 -26.81 -13.77 -37.89
C LEU A 55 -25.44 -13.68 -37.18
N VAL A 56 -24.37 -13.47 -37.94
CA VAL A 56 -23.00 -13.30 -37.38
C VAL A 56 -22.94 -12.06 -36.49
N ILE A 57 -23.51 -10.92 -36.93
CA ILE A 57 -23.54 -9.68 -36.14
C ILE A 57 -24.31 -9.91 -34.83
N LEU A 58 -25.42 -10.63 -34.88
CA LEU A 58 -26.24 -10.90 -33.69
C LEU A 58 -25.50 -11.79 -32.70
N ILE A 59 -24.86 -12.87 -33.15
CA ILE A 59 -24.06 -13.77 -32.32
C ILE A 59 -22.91 -12.98 -31.69
N PHE A 60 -22.19 -12.18 -32.47
CA PHE A 60 -21.08 -11.36 -32.00
C PHE A 60 -21.52 -10.31 -30.99
N SER A 61 -22.67 -9.66 -31.20
CA SER A 61 -23.24 -8.68 -30.28
C SER A 61 -23.58 -9.31 -28.91
N VAL A 62 -24.18 -10.49 -28.91
CA VAL A 62 -24.49 -11.24 -27.69
C VAL A 62 -23.20 -11.64 -26.96
N PHE A 63 -22.21 -12.12 -27.71
CA PHE A 63 -20.90 -12.47 -27.18
C PHE A 63 -20.22 -11.25 -26.54
N LEU A 64 -20.13 -10.14 -27.25
CA LEU A 64 -19.52 -8.90 -26.78
C LEU A 64 -20.19 -8.39 -25.49
N ASN A 65 -21.52 -8.37 -25.48
CA ASN A 65 -22.27 -7.92 -24.31
C ASN A 65 -22.05 -8.80 -23.08
N LYS A 66 -22.08 -10.13 -23.27
CA LYS A 66 -21.98 -11.11 -22.15
C LYS A 66 -20.56 -11.21 -21.58
N TYR A 67 -19.54 -11.21 -22.44
CA TYR A 67 -18.16 -11.53 -22.03
C TYR A 67 -17.28 -10.31 -21.80
N ILE A 68 -17.63 -9.14 -22.37
CA ILE A 68 -16.82 -7.92 -22.26
C ILE A 68 -17.60 -6.78 -21.60
N LEU A 69 -18.74 -6.34 -22.16
CA LEU A 69 -19.42 -5.14 -21.68
C LEU A 69 -20.02 -5.30 -20.28
N LYS A 70 -20.65 -6.44 -20.01
CA LYS A 70 -21.25 -6.71 -18.69
C LYS A 70 -20.23 -6.78 -17.56
N PRO A 71 -19.08 -7.48 -17.68
CA PRO A 71 -18.00 -7.43 -16.72
C PRO A 71 -17.44 -6.02 -16.49
N ILE A 72 -17.16 -5.27 -17.55
CA ILE A 72 -16.64 -3.91 -17.44
C ILE A 72 -17.61 -2.99 -16.69
N ARG A 73 -18.90 -3.05 -17.02
CA ARG A 73 -19.93 -2.28 -16.28
C ARG A 73 -19.96 -2.65 -14.79
N SER A 74 -19.79 -3.93 -14.48
CA SER A 74 -19.74 -4.40 -13.10
C SER A 74 -18.53 -3.82 -12.36
N LEU A 75 -17.34 -3.77 -12.98
CA LEU A 75 -16.16 -3.15 -12.39
C LEU A 75 -16.33 -1.63 -12.18
N VAL A 76 -16.98 -0.95 -13.12
CA VAL A 76 -17.30 0.48 -12.96
C VAL A 76 -18.25 0.71 -11.78
N LEU A 77 -19.25 -0.15 -11.60
CA LEU A 77 -20.16 -0.07 -10.45
C LEU A 77 -19.43 -0.37 -9.14
N TYR A 78 -18.49 -1.31 -9.15
CA TYR A 78 -17.64 -1.61 -8.00
C TYR A 78 -16.79 -0.40 -7.59
N THR A 79 -16.12 0.27 -8.55
CA THR A 79 -15.35 1.49 -8.24
C THR A 79 -16.21 2.62 -7.68
N ARG A 80 -17.47 2.75 -8.14
CA ARG A 80 -18.41 3.74 -7.58
C ARG A 80 -18.83 3.39 -6.15
N ALA A 81 -19.16 2.13 -5.89
CA ALA A 81 -19.53 1.67 -4.55
C ALA A 81 -18.39 1.89 -3.53
N ILE A 82 -17.13 1.66 -3.96
CA ILE A 82 -15.96 2.00 -3.15
C ILE A 82 -15.94 3.49 -2.78
N LYS A 83 -16.15 4.37 -3.77
CA LYS A 83 -16.16 5.82 -3.54
C LYS A 83 -17.27 6.27 -2.59
N GLU A 84 -18.42 5.62 -2.62
CA GLU A 84 -19.59 5.95 -1.80
C GLU A 84 -19.57 5.26 -0.42
N LYS A 85 -18.50 4.50 -0.10
CA LYS A 85 -18.37 3.70 1.14
C LYS A 85 -19.47 2.65 1.33
N ASP A 86 -20.23 2.34 0.29
CA ASP A 86 -21.32 1.35 0.30
C ASP A 86 -20.82 -0.01 -0.24
N VAL A 87 -19.90 -0.61 0.51
CA VAL A 87 -19.21 -1.82 0.06
C VAL A 87 -19.95 -3.05 0.57
N LYS A 88 -20.99 -3.47 -0.13
CA LYS A 88 -21.45 -4.87 -0.12
C LYS A 88 -20.65 -5.64 -1.18
N ILE A 89 -19.51 -6.16 -0.78
CA ILE A 89 -18.45 -6.77 -1.63
C ILE A 89 -18.89 -8.06 -2.34
N ASP A 90 -19.99 -8.66 -1.94
CA ASP A 90 -20.42 -10.03 -2.28
C ASP A 90 -20.66 -10.36 -3.77
N LYS A 91 -20.83 -9.38 -4.63
CA LYS A 91 -21.23 -9.65 -6.04
C LYS A 91 -20.08 -9.72 -7.05
N HIS A 92 -18.86 -9.38 -6.65
CA HIS A 92 -17.74 -9.24 -7.59
C HIS A 92 -16.75 -10.41 -7.58
N GLU A 93 -16.78 -11.30 -6.59
CA GLU A 93 -15.90 -12.49 -6.49
C GLU A 93 -15.85 -13.33 -7.76
N LYS A 94 -16.97 -13.42 -8.48
CA LYS A 94 -17.07 -14.17 -9.74
C LYS A 94 -16.09 -13.68 -10.81
N TYR A 95 -15.70 -12.39 -10.80
CA TYR A 95 -14.79 -11.84 -11.80
C TYR A 95 -13.32 -12.04 -11.39
N PHE A 96 -13.03 -12.24 -10.11
CA PHE A 96 -11.66 -12.52 -9.62
C PHE A 96 -11.18 -13.91 -10.05
N LEU A 97 -12.10 -14.84 -10.26
CA LEU A 97 -11.80 -16.21 -10.70
C LEU A 97 -11.49 -16.33 -12.20
N ARG A 98 -11.67 -15.28 -12.98
CA ARG A 98 -11.36 -15.28 -14.42
C ARG A 98 -9.83 -15.32 -14.63
N LYS A 99 -9.43 -16.05 -15.69
CA LYS A 99 -8.01 -16.20 -16.07
C LYS A 99 -7.60 -15.29 -17.23
N ASP A 100 -8.51 -14.44 -17.72
CA ASP A 100 -8.29 -13.49 -18.81
C ASP A 100 -7.91 -12.08 -18.29
N GLU A 101 -7.75 -11.13 -19.20
CA GLU A 101 -7.36 -9.74 -18.93
C GLU A 101 -8.36 -9.04 -18.01
N VAL A 102 -9.65 -9.35 -18.16
CA VAL A 102 -10.71 -8.80 -17.28
C VAL A 102 -10.55 -9.33 -15.86
N GLY A 103 -10.18 -10.61 -15.71
CA GLY A 103 -9.88 -11.21 -14.41
C GLY A 103 -8.62 -10.60 -13.77
N GLN A 104 -7.58 -10.35 -14.55
CA GLN A 104 -6.37 -9.68 -14.08
C GLN A 104 -6.69 -8.26 -13.61
N LEU A 105 -7.42 -7.49 -14.40
CA LEU A 105 -7.86 -6.14 -14.04
C LEU A 105 -8.70 -6.14 -12.75
N SER A 106 -9.61 -7.12 -12.60
CA SER A 106 -10.43 -7.25 -11.39
C SER A 106 -9.59 -7.50 -10.14
N ARG A 107 -8.59 -8.39 -10.22
CA ARG A 107 -7.68 -8.66 -9.09
C ARG A 107 -6.83 -7.44 -8.74
N SER A 108 -6.20 -6.80 -9.73
CA SER A 108 -5.39 -5.58 -9.48
C SER A 108 -6.21 -4.45 -8.89
N LEU A 109 -7.46 -4.28 -9.32
CA LEU A 109 -8.36 -3.28 -8.74
C LEU A 109 -8.73 -3.62 -7.30
N ASN A 110 -8.96 -4.91 -6.99
CA ASN A 110 -9.25 -5.35 -5.62
C ASN A 110 -8.03 -5.13 -4.70
N GLU A 111 -6.84 -5.53 -5.12
CA GLU A 111 -5.58 -5.30 -4.38
C GLU A 111 -5.37 -3.81 -4.08
N MET A 112 -5.55 -2.95 -5.10
CA MET A 112 -5.44 -1.50 -4.92
C MET A 112 -6.49 -0.96 -3.93
N THR A 113 -7.70 -1.51 -3.96
CA THR A 113 -8.79 -1.13 -3.07
C THR A 113 -8.51 -1.55 -1.63
N GLU A 114 -8.06 -2.78 -1.42
CA GLU A 114 -7.65 -3.29 -0.11
C GLU A 114 -6.52 -2.45 0.49
N ASP A 115 -5.50 -2.13 -0.31
CA ASP A 115 -4.40 -1.26 0.10
C ASP A 115 -4.89 0.15 0.49
N LEU A 116 -5.81 0.71 -0.29
CA LEU A 116 -6.41 2.02 0.01
C LEU A 116 -7.17 2.00 1.34
N TYR A 117 -8.04 1.00 1.56
CA TYR A 117 -8.77 0.87 2.83
C TYR A 117 -7.84 0.64 4.01
N LYS A 118 -6.80 -0.17 3.84
CA LYS A 118 -5.78 -0.37 4.87
C LYS A 118 -5.11 0.95 5.26
N ARG A 119 -4.74 1.77 4.28
CA ARG A 119 -4.14 3.10 4.52
C ARG A 119 -5.14 4.05 5.19
N ILE A 120 -6.40 4.08 4.77
CA ILE A 120 -7.44 4.92 5.39
C ILE A 120 -7.64 4.50 6.85
N ASN A 121 -7.81 3.21 7.14
CA ASN A 121 -7.99 2.71 8.49
C ASN A 121 -6.80 3.05 9.39
N VAL A 122 -5.57 2.90 8.86
CA VAL A 122 -4.35 3.30 9.58
C VAL A 122 -4.37 4.79 9.89
N ALA A 123 -4.73 5.64 8.93
CA ALA A 123 -4.80 7.09 9.11
C ALA A 123 -5.92 7.51 10.09
N GLU A 124 -7.11 6.90 10.02
CA GLU A 124 -8.24 7.17 10.93
C GLU A 124 -7.89 6.77 12.37
N THR A 125 -7.37 5.54 12.58
CA THR A 125 -6.93 5.08 13.90
C THR A 125 -5.87 6.01 14.46
N PHE A 126 -4.91 6.38 13.64
CA PHE A 126 -3.81 7.24 14.03
C PHE A 126 -4.27 8.66 14.40
N SER A 127 -5.21 9.24 13.65
CA SER A 127 -5.79 10.54 13.97
C SER A 127 -6.56 10.51 15.30
N SER A 128 -7.26 9.40 15.57
CA SER A 128 -7.96 9.18 16.83
C SER A 128 -6.97 9.09 18.01
N ASP A 129 -5.92 8.28 17.86
CA ASP A 129 -4.90 8.10 18.89
C ASP A 129 -4.20 9.42 19.22
N LEU A 130 -3.81 10.20 18.18
CA LEU A 130 -3.20 11.52 18.37
C LEU A 130 -4.14 12.49 19.10
N ALA A 131 -5.43 12.53 18.70
CA ALA A 131 -6.40 13.38 19.36
C ALA A 131 -6.55 13.05 20.85
N HIS A 132 -6.49 11.77 21.21
CA HIS A 132 -6.51 11.33 22.60
C HIS A 132 -5.24 11.74 23.36
N GLU A 133 -4.05 11.55 22.75
CA GLU A 133 -2.78 11.89 23.38
C GLU A 133 -2.53 13.40 23.52
N ILE A 134 -3.12 14.24 22.64
CA ILE A 134 -3.10 15.69 22.79
C ILE A 134 -4.13 16.15 23.83
N ARG A 135 -5.31 15.53 23.92
CA ARG A 135 -6.35 15.90 24.87
C ARG A 135 -5.88 15.75 26.33
N ASN A 136 -5.08 14.73 26.63
CA ASN A 136 -4.58 14.47 27.96
C ASN A 136 -3.76 15.64 28.53
N PRO A 137 -2.65 16.10 27.90
CA PRO A 137 -1.89 17.25 28.38
C PRO A 137 -2.70 18.55 28.32
N LEU A 138 -3.61 18.74 27.35
CA LEU A 138 -4.48 19.91 27.32
C LEU A 138 -5.41 19.98 28.54
N THR A 139 -5.92 18.83 29.01
CA THR A 139 -6.73 18.75 30.21
C THR A 139 -5.91 19.07 31.47
N SER A 140 -4.68 18.56 31.54
CA SER A 140 -3.72 18.89 32.62
C SER A 140 -3.36 20.37 32.62
N LEU A 141 -3.04 20.96 31.46
CA LEU A 141 -2.77 22.38 31.28
C LEU A 141 -3.94 23.25 31.78
N LYS A 142 -5.17 22.90 31.39
CA LYS A 142 -6.38 23.61 31.82
C LYS A 142 -6.53 23.57 33.36
N GLY A 143 -6.42 22.39 33.96
CA GLY A 143 -6.51 22.24 35.41
C GLY A 143 -5.38 22.96 36.14
N ALA A 144 -4.13 22.89 35.63
CA ALA A 144 -3.01 23.62 36.23
C ALA A 144 -3.19 25.15 36.13
N SER A 145 -3.75 25.66 35.04
CA SER A 145 -4.04 27.08 34.83
C SER A 145 -5.14 27.58 35.81
N GLU A 146 -6.24 26.84 35.93
CA GLU A 146 -7.33 27.18 36.86
C GLU A 146 -6.87 27.24 38.33
N VAL A 147 -6.02 26.29 38.74
CA VAL A 147 -5.43 26.30 40.09
C VAL A 147 -4.40 27.41 40.24
N LEU A 148 -3.64 27.75 39.19
CA LEU A 148 -2.63 28.82 39.21
C LEU A 148 -3.28 30.19 39.44
N GLU A 149 -4.44 30.46 38.85
CA GLU A 149 -5.21 31.70 39.04
C GLU A 149 -5.65 31.89 40.49
N ASN A 150 -6.00 30.80 41.18
CA ASN A 150 -6.56 30.84 42.55
C ASN A 150 -5.51 30.59 43.64
N THR A 151 -4.23 30.44 43.30
CA THR A 151 -3.16 30.13 44.27
C THR A 151 -2.27 31.33 44.53
N SER A 152 -2.14 31.75 45.81
CA SER A 152 -1.18 32.75 46.24
C SER A 152 0.16 32.19 46.72
N ASP A 153 0.27 30.87 46.89
CA ASP A 153 1.48 30.19 47.37
C ASP A 153 2.53 30.10 46.26
N ASN A 154 3.66 30.79 46.45
CA ASN A 154 4.77 30.86 45.48
C ASN A 154 5.40 29.48 45.16
N VAL A 155 5.43 28.55 46.11
CA VAL A 155 5.96 27.20 45.90
C VAL A 155 5.04 26.40 44.99
N LYS A 156 3.74 26.45 45.25
CA LYS A 156 2.72 25.81 44.41
C LYS A 156 2.69 26.43 43.00
N ARG A 157 2.76 27.78 42.90
CA ARG A 157 2.82 28.47 41.60
C ARG A 157 4.02 27.97 40.73
N LYS A 158 5.22 27.91 41.31
CA LYS A 158 6.41 27.38 40.60
C LYS A 158 6.19 25.93 40.13
N LYS A 159 5.56 25.07 40.96
CA LYS A 159 5.26 23.69 40.60
C LYS A 159 4.26 23.60 39.44
N LEU A 160 3.19 24.42 39.49
CA LEU A 160 2.17 24.48 38.41
C LEU A 160 2.76 24.97 37.09
N ILE A 161 3.60 26.01 37.13
CA ILE A 161 4.30 26.50 35.93
C ILE A 161 5.17 25.41 35.30
N ARG A 162 5.87 24.61 36.12
CA ARG A 162 6.65 23.47 35.60
C ARG A 162 5.77 22.42 34.93
N VAL A 163 4.61 22.12 35.50
CA VAL A 163 3.63 21.19 34.87
C VAL A 163 3.19 21.73 33.52
N ILE A 164 2.83 23.03 33.47
CA ILE A 164 2.41 23.70 32.23
C ILE A 164 3.52 23.64 31.18
N SER A 165 4.75 24.03 31.52
CA SER A 165 5.89 23.98 30.56
C SER A 165 6.13 22.57 30.05
N HIS A 166 6.12 21.59 30.93
CA HIS A 166 6.30 20.18 30.60
C HIS A 166 5.22 19.64 29.66
N ASP A 167 3.93 20.00 29.89
CA ASP A 167 2.83 19.55 29.04
C ASP A 167 2.88 20.24 27.66
N VAL A 168 3.31 21.51 27.58
CA VAL A 168 3.55 22.20 26.31
C VAL A 168 4.67 21.51 25.50
N GLU A 169 5.82 21.23 26.12
CA GLU A 169 6.93 20.53 25.48
C GLU A 169 6.53 19.12 25.03
N ARG A 170 5.65 18.47 25.77
CA ARG A 170 5.09 17.17 25.38
C ARG A 170 4.24 17.27 24.12
N ILE A 171 3.35 18.24 24.04
CA ILE A 171 2.50 18.48 22.86
C ILE A 171 3.39 18.80 21.64
N GLU A 172 4.40 19.66 21.80
CA GLU A 172 5.32 20.01 20.74
C GLU A 172 6.04 18.77 20.17
N ARG A 173 6.54 17.92 21.06
CA ARG A 173 7.18 16.65 20.65
C ARG A 173 6.19 15.70 19.95
N LEU A 174 4.99 15.53 20.47
CA LEU A 174 3.97 14.71 19.83
C LEU A 174 3.67 15.16 18.40
N ILE A 175 3.57 16.49 18.17
CA ILE A 175 3.30 17.06 16.84
C ILE A 175 4.53 16.85 15.92
N THR A 176 5.74 17.04 16.43
CA THR A 176 6.98 16.90 15.66
C THR A 176 7.20 15.46 15.24
N ASP A 177 7.09 14.51 16.18
CA ASP A 177 7.25 13.08 15.92
C ASP A 177 6.17 12.57 14.96
N TYR A 178 4.94 13.07 15.11
CA TYR A 178 3.85 12.82 14.19
C TYR A 178 4.15 13.27 12.76
N SER A 179 4.58 14.52 12.63
CA SER A 179 4.91 15.10 11.32
C SER A 179 6.07 14.34 10.65
N GLN A 180 7.06 13.92 11.44
CA GLN A 180 8.18 13.15 10.95
C GLN A 180 7.74 11.75 10.50
N MET A 181 6.91 11.06 11.28
CA MET A 181 6.38 9.74 10.93
C MET A 181 5.60 9.77 9.61
N LEU A 182 4.75 10.80 9.37
CA LEU A 182 4.03 10.94 8.10
C LEU A 182 4.98 11.17 6.91
N LYS A 183 6.01 11.99 7.09
CA LYS A 183 7.05 12.19 6.06
C LYS A 183 7.80 10.90 5.77
N ASP A 184 8.11 10.14 6.80
CA ASP A 184 8.83 8.87 6.71
C ASP A 184 8.02 7.83 5.94
N GLU A 185 6.74 7.67 6.25
CA GLU A 185 5.84 6.76 5.54
C GLU A 185 5.69 7.15 4.06
N ALA A 186 5.53 8.44 3.77
CA ALA A 186 5.46 8.94 2.40
C ALA A 186 6.80 8.77 1.63
N SER A 187 7.93 8.92 2.31
CA SER A 187 9.26 8.75 1.72
C SER A 187 9.57 7.29 1.42
N LEU A 188 9.25 6.38 2.35
CA LEU A 188 9.46 4.93 2.20
C LEU A 188 8.67 4.34 1.03
N SER A 189 7.42 4.79 0.83
CA SER A 189 6.60 4.31 -0.29
C SER A 189 7.16 4.69 -1.66
N ARG A 190 8.09 5.66 -1.74
CA ARG A 190 8.74 6.17 -2.96
C ARG A 190 10.22 5.83 -3.05
N ALA A 191 10.84 5.45 -1.93
CA ALA A 191 12.27 5.20 -1.87
C ALA A 191 12.65 3.92 -2.64
N LYS A 192 13.69 4.01 -3.44
CA LYS A 192 14.26 2.84 -4.11
C LYS A 192 15.12 2.09 -3.09
N MET A 193 14.76 0.85 -2.80
CA MET A 193 15.60 -0.03 -2.00
C MET A 193 16.88 -0.35 -2.75
N ILE A 194 18.01 -0.20 -2.09
CA ILE A 194 19.35 -0.50 -2.61
C ILE A 194 20.02 -1.57 -1.75
N LYS A 195 21.07 -2.18 -2.28
CA LYS A 195 21.89 -3.12 -1.52
C LYS A 195 22.75 -2.36 -0.51
N ILE A 196 22.60 -2.68 0.76
CA ILE A 196 23.27 -2.04 1.90
C ILE A 196 23.92 -3.13 2.75
N ASN A 197 25.12 -2.88 3.24
CA ASN A 197 25.74 -3.70 4.28
C ASN A 197 25.27 -3.20 5.65
N LEU A 198 24.46 -3.98 6.33
CA LEU A 198 23.90 -3.62 7.64
C LEU A 198 24.99 -3.40 8.71
N SER A 199 26.12 -4.10 8.61
CA SER A 199 27.23 -3.92 9.55
C SER A 199 27.82 -2.51 9.49
N ASP A 200 27.96 -1.93 8.29
CA ASP A 200 28.50 -0.58 8.10
C ASP A 200 27.56 0.47 8.73
N VAL A 201 26.25 0.29 8.60
CA VAL A 201 25.24 1.16 9.23
C VAL A 201 25.29 1.05 10.76
N ILE A 202 25.41 -0.17 11.29
CA ILE A 202 25.52 -0.40 12.74
C ILE A 202 26.77 0.29 13.30
N GLU A 203 27.92 0.11 12.66
CA GLU A 203 29.19 0.68 13.09
C GLU A 203 29.14 2.21 13.09
N SER A 204 28.64 2.82 11.99
CA SER A 204 28.50 4.27 11.86
C SER A 204 27.64 4.88 12.97
N VAL A 205 26.44 4.33 13.18
CA VAL A 205 25.50 4.88 14.17
C VAL A 205 26.02 4.67 15.61
N VAL A 206 26.60 3.51 15.89
CA VAL A 206 27.17 3.24 17.23
C VAL A 206 28.37 4.16 17.53
N GLU A 207 29.20 4.48 16.54
CA GLU A 207 30.31 5.41 16.69
C GLU A 207 29.80 6.84 17.02
N ASP A 208 28.78 7.31 16.31
CA ASP A 208 28.14 8.61 16.57
C ASP A 208 27.58 8.67 18.00
N PHE A 209 26.82 7.67 18.41
CA PHE A 209 26.26 7.62 19.77
C PHE A 209 27.33 7.53 20.86
N ASN A 210 28.39 6.73 20.66
CA ASN A 210 29.50 6.68 21.63
C ASN A 210 30.19 8.04 21.73
N SER A 211 30.35 8.79 20.64
CA SER A 211 30.94 10.12 20.64
C SER A 211 30.09 11.11 21.45
N ASP A 212 28.77 11.07 21.28
CA ASP A 212 27.84 11.89 22.05
C ASP A 212 27.81 11.52 23.54
N LEU A 213 27.89 10.23 23.85
CA LEU A 213 27.90 9.73 25.23
C LEU A 213 29.15 10.14 26.00
N LEU A 214 30.28 10.40 25.34
CA LEU A 214 31.50 10.93 26.01
C LEU A 214 31.22 12.28 26.69
N ASN A 215 30.31 13.09 26.15
CA ASN A 215 29.92 14.39 26.69
C ASN A 215 28.72 14.31 27.65
N SER A 216 28.19 13.10 27.91
CA SER A 216 27.00 12.90 28.75
C SER A 216 27.39 12.57 30.18
N ASN A 217 26.54 12.92 31.16
CA ASN A 217 26.72 12.58 32.58
C ASN A 217 26.45 11.11 32.90
N LYS A 218 26.07 10.27 31.94
CA LYS A 218 25.62 8.89 32.15
C LYS A 218 26.71 7.91 31.79
N ASN A 219 27.86 7.99 31.78
CA ASN A 219 28.95 7.01 31.53
C ASN A 219 28.47 5.62 31.02
N ILE A 220 27.68 5.60 29.95
CA ILE A 220 27.19 4.40 29.27
C ILE A 220 28.11 4.12 28.07
N LYS A 221 28.41 2.84 27.80
CA LYS A 221 29.21 2.43 26.63
C LYS A 221 28.45 1.43 25.80
N ILE A 222 28.48 1.63 24.46
CA ILE A 222 27.87 0.74 23.48
C ILE A 222 28.98 -0.13 22.87
N TYR A 223 28.82 -1.44 22.94
CA TYR A 223 29.75 -2.43 22.41
C TYR A 223 29.11 -3.14 21.20
N ILE A 224 29.90 -3.29 20.13
CA ILE A 224 29.52 -4.10 18.97
C ILE A 224 30.15 -5.48 19.11
N ASN A 225 29.34 -6.52 18.93
CA ASN A 225 29.77 -7.90 18.90
C ASN A 225 29.42 -8.55 17.54
N ASN A 226 30.43 -8.62 16.67
CA ASN A 226 30.32 -9.21 15.33
C ASN A 226 31.11 -10.53 15.22
N SER A 227 31.42 -11.16 16.33
CA SER A 227 32.33 -12.33 16.39
C SER A 227 31.84 -13.55 15.59
N SER A 228 30.53 -13.67 15.35
CA SER A 228 29.93 -14.80 14.62
C SER A 228 29.99 -14.64 13.09
N LEU A 229 30.26 -13.45 12.58
CA LEU A 229 30.18 -13.18 11.15
C LEU A 229 31.34 -13.69 10.31
N ASN A 230 32.50 -14.03 10.98
CA ASN A 230 33.72 -14.52 10.28
C ASN A 230 34.05 -13.78 8.96
N GLY A 231 33.80 -12.44 8.92
CA GLY A 231 34.03 -11.62 7.74
C GLY A 231 32.89 -11.65 6.71
N SER A 232 31.77 -12.32 6.99
CA SER A 232 30.59 -12.31 6.10
C SER A 232 29.88 -10.97 6.16
N LYS A 233 29.52 -10.42 4.98
CA LYS A 233 28.78 -9.17 4.89
C LYS A 233 27.27 -9.41 5.09
N LEU A 234 26.63 -8.59 5.91
CA LEU A 234 25.18 -8.59 6.11
C LEU A 234 24.49 -7.71 5.05
N ASN A 235 24.51 -8.17 3.79
CA ASN A 235 23.86 -7.43 2.72
C ASN A 235 22.34 -7.61 2.79
N ILE A 236 21.60 -6.50 2.79
CA ILE A 236 20.13 -6.45 2.74
C ILE A 236 19.68 -5.47 1.65
N LEU A 237 18.43 -5.59 1.22
CA LEU A 237 17.78 -4.54 0.42
C LEU A 237 17.09 -3.57 1.37
N GLY A 238 17.40 -2.28 1.26
CA GLY A 238 16.83 -1.30 2.16
C GLY A 238 17.05 0.15 1.75
N VAL A 239 16.63 1.04 2.63
CA VAL A 239 16.86 2.49 2.57
C VAL A 239 17.77 2.85 3.74
N GLU A 240 18.98 3.30 3.46
CA GLU A 240 20.06 3.52 4.44
C GLU A 240 19.60 4.43 5.61
N SER A 241 19.06 5.59 5.31
CA SER A 241 18.56 6.52 6.32
C SER A 241 17.46 5.94 7.22
N LYS A 242 16.75 4.91 6.76
CA LYS A 242 15.72 4.23 7.56
C LYS A 242 16.32 3.14 8.45
N LEU A 243 17.39 2.51 8.00
CA LEU A 243 18.15 1.59 8.84
C LEU A 243 18.89 2.34 9.94
N GLU A 244 19.47 3.50 9.64
CA GLU A 244 20.02 4.42 10.64
C GLU A 244 18.96 4.84 11.66
N GLN A 245 17.75 5.17 11.20
CA GLN A 245 16.62 5.54 12.07
C GLN A 245 16.18 4.40 12.98
N ILE A 246 16.19 3.14 12.50
CA ILE A 246 15.96 1.95 13.34
C ILE A 246 17.02 1.92 14.47
N MET A 247 18.29 2.02 14.11
CA MET A 247 19.39 1.97 15.06
C MET A 247 19.30 3.10 16.09
N ALA A 248 19.09 4.34 15.65
CA ALA A 248 18.96 5.49 16.51
C ALA A 248 17.81 5.34 17.52
N ASN A 249 16.61 4.94 17.09
CA ASN A 249 15.47 4.75 17.97
C ASN A 249 15.69 3.62 18.99
N LEU A 250 16.34 2.52 18.58
CA LEU A 250 16.63 1.41 19.48
C LEU A 250 17.70 1.76 20.50
N LEU A 251 18.76 2.47 20.09
CA LEU A 251 19.82 2.92 20.98
C LEU A 251 19.35 4.00 21.94
N ASP A 252 18.57 4.97 21.49
CA ASP A 252 17.93 5.98 22.35
C ASP A 252 17.11 5.35 23.47
N ASN A 253 16.30 4.34 23.12
CA ASN A 253 15.55 3.60 24.11
C ASN A 253 16.48 2.86 25.10
N ALA A 254 17.47 2.14 24.59
CA ALA A 254 18.41 1.40 25.43
C ALA A 254 19.16 2.35 26.39
N ILE A 255 19.67 3.48 25.93
CA ILE A 255 20.35 4.50 26.74
C ILE A 255 19.41 5.13 27.78
N SER A 256 18.18 5.45 27.37
CA SER A 256 17.19 6.06 28.24
C SER A 256 16.81 5.18 29.42
N PHE A 257 16.69 3.86 29.22
CA PHE A 257 16.32 2.89 30.25
C PHE A 257 17.49 2.34 31.05
N SER A 258 18.71 2.50 30.57
CA SER A 258 19.89 2.02 31.22
C SER A 258 20.31 2.89 32.41
N PRO A 259 20.77 2.30 33.53
CA PRO A 259 21.36 3.05 34.62
C PRO A 259 22.73 3.63 34.24
N SER A 260 23.23 4.58 35.03
CA SER A 260 24.58 5.10 34.84
C SER A 260 25.63 4.00 35.05
N ASN A 261 26.75 4.06 34.33
CA ASN A 261 27.83 3.08 34.34
C ASN A 261 27.43 1.67 33.84
N SER A 262 26.40 1.60 32.96
CA SER A 262 25.98 0.36 32.32
C SER A 262 26.56 0.21 30.92
N LYS A 263 26.35 -0.97 30.33
CA LYS A 263 26.72 -1.27 28.95
C LYS A 263 25.50 -1.63 28.13
N ILE A 264 25.56 -1.28 26.86
CA ILE A 264 24.62 -1.71 25.83
C ILE A 264 25.39 -2.58 24.84
N THR A 265 24.86 -3.74 24.48
CA THR A 265 25.48 -4.65 23.53
C THR A 265 24.68 -4.73 22.26
N VAL A 266 25.31 -4.44 21.14
CA VAL A 266 24.75 -4.58 19.80
C VAL A 266 25.39 -5.78 19.13
N THR A 267 24.62 -6.82 18.85
CA THR A 267 25.12 -8.04 18.21
C THR A 267 24.51 -8.14 16.80
N SER A 268 25.32 -8.39 15.80
CA SER A 268 24.87 -8.72 14.45
C SER A 268 25.33 -10.12 14.05
N ASP A 269 24.42 -10.90 13.45
CA ASP A 269 24.65 -12.30 13.07
C ASP A 269 23.79 -12.71 11.87
N ILE A 270 23.99 -13.92 11.36
CA ILE A 270 23.13 -14.56 10.37
C ILE A 270 22.35 -15.70 11.04
N LYS A 271 21.02 -15.57 11.07
CA LYS A 271 20.12 -16.58 11.66
C LYS A 271 19.08 -17.02 10.65
N LYS A 272 19.07 -18.33 10.31
CA LYS A 272 18.10 -18.91 9.36
C LYS A 272 17.99 -18.10 8.04
N GLU A 273 19.12 -17.82 7.42
CA GLU A 273 19.23 -17.02 6.17
C GLU A 273 18.67 -15.59 6.27
N LYS A 274 18.60 -15.03 7.48
CA LYS A 274 18.22 -13.62 7.72
C LYS A 274 19.36 -12.91 8.46
N ALA A 275 19.53 -11.62 8.20
CA ALA A 275 20.37 -10.75 9.00
C ALA A 275 19.65 -10.54 10.34
N GLN A 276 20.33 -10.88 11.43
CA GLN A 276 19.88 -10.69 12.79
C GLN A 276 20.62 -9.51 13.40
N LEU A 277 19.89 -8.59 14.00
CA LEU A 277 20.40 -7.52 14.85
C LEU A 277 19.78 -7.68 16.24
N VAL A 278 20.60 -7.71 17.27
CA VAL A 278 20.15 -7.82 18.66
C VAL A 278 20.74 -6.66 19.46
N ILE A 279 19.88 -5.95 20.18
CA ILE A 279 20.27 -4.90 21.12
C ILE A 279 19.85 -5.33 22.51
N GLU A 280 20.83 -5.37 23.43
CA GLU A 280 20.67 -5.75 24.83
C GLU A 280 21.13 -4.60 25.72
N ASP A 281 20.26 -4.19 26.66
CA ASP A 281 20.60 -3.19 27.69
C ASP A 281 20.65 -3.78 29.10
N GLU A 282 21.14 -3.02 30.06
CA GLU A 282 21.17 -3.38 31.49
C GLU A 282 20.11 -2.60 32.30
N GLY A 283 19.00 -2.23 31.65
CA GLY A 283 17.87 -1.57 32.28
C GLY A 283 16.99 -2.52 33.11
N PRO A 284 15.79 -2.04 33.52
CA PRO A 284 14.85 -2.85 34.29
C PRO A 284 14.16 -3.95 33.49
N GLY A 285 14.28 -3.94 32.15
CA GLY A 285 13.54 -4.80 31.28
C GLY A 285 12.08 -4.35 31.09
N PHE A 286 11.27 -5.19 30.45
CA PHE A 286 9.84 -4.95 30.22
C PHE A 286 9.01 -5.52 31.36
N ASN A 287 8.17 -4.69 31.99
CA ASN A 287 7.29 -5.10 33.10
C ASN A 287 5.90 -5.57 32.60
N GLU A 288 5.67 -5.62 31.29
CA GLU A 288 4.39 -5.99 30.71
C GLU A 288 4.20 -7.51 30.64
N LYS A 289 2.98 -7.99 30.97
CA LYS A 289 2.61 -9.40 30.75
C LYS A 289 2.58 -9.77 29.26
N ASN A 290 2.21 -8.82 28.40
CA ASN A 290 2.26 -8.95 26.94
C ASN A 290 3.26 -7.93 26.40
N ILE A 291 4.48 -8.40 26.17
CA ILE A 291 5.60 -7.55 25.74
C ILE A 291 5.33 -6.93 24.35
N ASP A 292 4.53 -7.56 23.49
CA ASP A 292 4.20 -7.01 22.15
C ASP A 292 3.55 -5.64 22.20
N LYS A 293 2.93 -5.27 23.32
CA LYS A 293 2.35 -3.94 23.53
C LYS A 293 3.36 -2.80 23.46
N VAL A 294 4.65 -3.07 23.68
CA VAL A 294 5.70 -2.03 23.62
C VAL A 294 5.85 -1.43 22.21
N PHE A 295 5.39 -2.15 21.19
CA PHE A 295 5.35 -1.68 19.81
C PHE A 295 4.08 -0.90 19.43
N ASN A 296 3.11 -0.80 20.36
CA ASN A 296 1.93 0.02 20.13
C ASN A 296 2.30 1.50 20.15
N ARG A 297 1.55 2.29 19.40
CA ARG A 297 1.71 3.75 19.37
C ARG A 297 1.46 4.34 20.74
N PHE A 298 2.25 5.37 21.09
CA PHE A 298 2.12 6.12 22.35
C PHE A 298 2.24 5.26 23.61
N TYR A 299 2.80 4.05 23.47
CA TYR A 299 3.04 3.21 24.64
C TYR A 299 4.22 3.76 25.46
N ILE A 300 3.96 4.12 26.70
CA ILE A 300 4.95 4.65 27.66
C ILE A 300 4.81 3.87 28.98
N ASN A 301 5.88 3.24 29.43
CA ASN A 301 5.94 2.49 30.70
C ASN A 301 6.89 3.17 31.71
N ARG A 302 6.78 4.50 31.87
CA ARG A 302 7.57 5.28 32.85
C ARG A 302 6.75 6.39 33.48
N PRO A 303 6.06 6.14 34.63
CA PRO A 303 5.30 7.17 35.35
C PRO A 303 6.20 8.35 35.82
N GLU A 304 7.46 8.07 36.21
CA GLU A 304 8.38 9.07 36.78
C GLU A 304 9.01 10.02 35.75
N LYS A 305 9.06 9.61 34.47
CA LYS A 305 9.59 10.39 33.33
C LYS A 305 8.56 10.60 32.24
N PHE A 306 7.30 10.72 32.66
CA PHE A 306 6.19 10.96 31.76
C PHE A 306 6.43 12.25 31.00
N GLY A 307 6.59 12.15 29.66
CA GLY A 307 6.78 13.31 28.80
C GLY A 307 8.18 13.47 28.16
N GLU A 308 9.19 12.73 28.59
CA GLU A 308 10.51 12.78 27.93
C GLU A 308 10.52 12.05 26.58
N HIS A 309 9.58 11.10 26.33
CA HIS A 309 9.44 10.35 25.07
C HIS A 309 8.00 10.33 24.59
N SER A 310 7.81 10.34 23.29
CA SER A 310 6.47 10.32 22.63
C SER A 310 5.79 8.94 22.66
N GLY A 311 6.54 7.85 22.91
CA GLY A 311 6.04 6.48 22.78
C GLY A 311 5.85 6.02 21.33
N LEU A 312 6.41 6.73 20.35
CA LEU A 312 6.34 6.40 18.94
C LEU A 312 7.58 5.67 18.43
N GLY A 313 8.74 5.76 19.10
CA GLY A 313 10.02 5.25 18.61
C GLY A 313 10.00 3.76 18.24
N LEU A 314 9.53 2.88 19.13
CA LEU A 314 9.44 1.43 18.85
C LEU A 314 8.37 1.10 17.80
N ASN A 315 7.29 1.85 17.72
CA ASN A 315 6.30 1.70 16.66
C ASN A 315 6.88 2.08 15.29
N ILE A 316 7.63 3.17 15.19
CA ILE A 316 8.36 3.58 13.98
C ILE A 316 9.32 2.47 13.54
N VAL A 317 10.11 1.95 14.47
CA VAL A 317 11.05 0.84 14.21
C VAL A 317 10.32 -0.37 13.64
N LYS A 318 9.21 -0.80 14.26
CA LYS A 318 8.40 -1.92 13.78
C LYS A 318 7.89 -1.69 12.35
N ASN A 319 7.33 -0.53 12.07
CA ASN A 319 6.82 -0.19 10.73
C ASN A 319 7.94 -0.21 9.68
N ILE A 320 9.10 0.35 9.97
CA ILE A 320 10.23 0.34 9.03
C ILE A 320 10.70 -1.10 8.77
N ILE A 321 10.81 -1.92 9.80
CA ILE A 321 11.23 -3.32 9.70
C ILE A 321 10.23 -4.13 8.86
N GLU A 322 8.93 -3.98 9.10
CA GLU A 322 7.87 -4.64 8.33
C GLU A 322 7.90 -4.25 6.84
N LEU A 323 8.15 -2.97 6.53
CA LEU A 323 8.33 -2.47 5.15
C LEU A 323 9.58 -3.05 4.46
N HIS A 324 10.60 -3.43 5.23
CA HIS A 324 11.77 -4.16 4.73
C HIS A 324 11.58 -5.69 4.71
N GLY A 325 10.35 -6.19 4.94
CA GLY A 325 10.03 -7.62 4.95
C GLY A 325 10.61 -8.37 6.15
N GLY A 326 10.99 -7.64 7.20
CA GLY A 326 11.57 -8.17 8.44
C GLY A 326 10.55 -8.43 9.54
N SER A 327 11.06 -8.78 10.71
CA SER A 327 10.29 -8.94 11.94
C SER A 327 11.09 -8.45 13.15
N ILE A 328 10.40 -7.99 14.18
CA ILE A 328 10.98 -7.51 15.44
C ILE A 328 10.33 -8.23 16.61
N ILE A 329 11.12 -8.59 17.62
CA ILE A 329 10.68 -9.25 18.84
C ILE A 329 11.36 -8.54 20.04
N ALA A 330 10.55 -8.24 21.05
CA ALA A 330 11.04 -7.77 22.34
C ALA A 330 10.95 -8.88 23.38
N SER A 331 11.92 -8.96 24.25
CA SER A 331 11.98 -9.92 25.36
C SER A 331 12.81 -9.37 26.50
N ASN A 332 12.72 -9.98 27.67
CA ASN A 332 13.64 -9.71 28.76
C ASN A 332 14.86 -10.63 28.67
N GLN A 333 16.00 -10.15 29.15
CA GLN A 333 17.15 -11.01 29.36
C GLN A 333 16.85 -12.03 30.46
N PRO A 334 17.57 -13.20 30.53
CA PRO A 334 17.40 -14.17 31.60
C PRO A 334 17.63 -13.52 32.98
N GLU A 335 16.95 -14.03 34.04
CA GLU A 335 16.92 -13.45 35.37
C GLU A 335 18.30 -13.14 35.98
N VAL A 336 19.35 -13.80 35.50
CA VAL A 336 20.78 -13.59 35.95
C VAL A 336 21.32 -12.26 35.35
N LYS A 337 20.82 -11.81 34.20
CA LYS A 337 21.16 -10.54 33.56
C LYS A 337 19.87 -9.72 33.39
N LYS A 338 19.65 -8.75 34.28
CA LYS A 338 18.53 -7.82 34.14
C LYS A 338 18.72 -6.96 32.87
N GLY A 339 17.64 -6.68 32.15
CA GLY A 339 17.66 -5.81 30.99
C GLY A 339 16.65 -6.19 29.93
N ALA A 340 16.42 -5.30 28.96
CA ALA A 340 15.63 -5.59 27.80
C ALA A 340 16.51 -6.15 26.65
N LYS A 341 15.86 -6.92 25.80
CA LYS A 341 16.43 -7.45 24.56
C LYS A 341 15.47 -7.22 23.41
N ILE A 342 15.96 -6.58 22.36
CA ILE A 342 15.22 -6.42 21.11
C ILE A 342 15.97 -7.14 20.00
N GLU A 343 15.28 -8.05 19.31
CA GLU A 343 15.78 -8.84 18.20
C GLU A 343 15.07 -8.41 16.91
N VAL A 344 15.84 -8.03 15.90
CA VAL A 344 15.38 -7.66 14.56
C VAL A 344 15.89 -8.68 13.56
N LEU A 345 15.02 -9.15 12.66
CA LEU A 345 15.37 -10.08 11.60
C LEU A 345 15.00 -9.45 10.26
N LEU A 346 15.99 -9.27 9.37
CA LEU A 346 15.81 -8.71 8.03
C LEU A 346 16.19 -9.75 6.96
N PRO A 347 15.50 -9.80 5.80
CA PRO A 347 15.89 -10.69 4.71
C PRO A 347 17.27 -10.36 4.18
N LEU A 348 18.13 -11.37 4.01
CA LEU A 348 19.42 -11.20 3.33
C LEU A 348 19.20 -11.02 1.82
N TYR A 349 19.97 -10.13 1.23
CA TYR A 349 20.10 -10.01 -0.22
C TYR A 349 21.02 -11.11 -0.73
N LYS A 350 20.46 -12.01 -1.56
CA LYS A 350 21.18 -13.10 -2.21
C LYS A 350 21.94 -12.63 -3.46
#